data_c8497ba43d65e2713a813db6af6928f1
#
_entry.id   c8497ba43d65e2713a813db6af6928f1
#
_cell.length_a   1.000
_cell.length_b   1.000
_cell.length_c   1.000
_cell.angle_alpha   90.00
_cell.angle_beta   90.00
_cell.angle_gamma   90.00
#
_symmetry.space_group_name_H-M   'P 1'
#
loop_
_entity.id
_entity.type
_entity.pdbx_description
1 polymer ?
#
loop_
_entity_poly.entity_id
_entity_poly.type
_entity_poly.pdbx_seq_one_letter_code
_entity_poly.pdbx_strand_id
1 'polypeptide(L)'
;MNRKRKRDTSLVLRDNAVGNLTRDRYAISLSRFLLYCTFVFISTDLLFVDGQATDYMISEYLQFLYENNFPMNWAGILLSAVQDKYPVLRRQINGSWRSFAAWRRLEPAQRARPIGIVVLQLLLHTLFVNATEQNVLKVFVIAVHMLFIFCGLLRPSEARSLRWRDIALEVHADGSVLISIAVQGKTSGRKHIVEYLSVDDGFLFVLLSALQPFFSADDFIWTFSQDFFGRFFPLLQQAAKLRGYTPYSFKRGGATAHFMRFRNYDQLCQLGRWSTITAARLYVDDSMASLTRMQVPLHAQSSEVRRSLVRLHRRLGGVESSAVLELSP
;
A
#
# COMPACT_ATOMS: atom_id res chain seq x y z
N MET A 1 -29.52 -22.26 -4.29
CA MET A 1 -30.60 -21.42 -3.69
C MET A 1 -30.04 -20.05 -3.33
N ASN A 2 -30.30 -19.01 -4.13
CA ASN A 2 -29.86 -17.63 -3.85
C ASN A 2 -30.63 -17.07 -2.66
N ARG A 3 -30.06 -17.05 -1.46
CA ARG A 3 -30.61 -16.29 -0.33
C ARG A 3 -30.57 -14.81 -0.70
N LYS A 4 -31.73 -14.24 -1.05
CA LYS A 4 -31.88 -12.78 -1.20
C LYS A 4 -31.44 -12.14 0.11
N ARG A 5 -30.33 -11.38 0.10
CA ARG A 5 -29.90 -10.60 1.27
C ARG A 5 -31.03 -9.63 1.63
N LYS A 6 -31.47 -9.69 2.89
CA LYS A 6 -32.43 -8.72 3.44
C LYS A 6 -31.77 -7.34 3.39
N ARG A 7 -32.35 -6.41 2.63
CA ARG A 7 -31.83 -5.04 2.54
C ARG A 7 -32.17 -4.29 3.81
N ASP A 8 -31.24 -3.53 4.33
CA ASP A 8 -31.51 -2.57 5.39
C ASP A 8 -32.17 -1.32 4.75
N THR A 9 -33.46 -1.18 4.93
CA THR A 9 -34.24 -0.10 4.35
C THR A 9 -34.13 1.22 5.13
N SER A 10 -33.49 1.23 6.29
CA SER A 10 -33.18 2.45 7.06
C SER A 10 -32.01 3.23 6.48
N LEU A 11 -31.20 2.59 5.63
CA LEU A 11 -30.00 3.20 5.04
C LEU A 11 -30.37 4.07 3.83
N VAL A 12 -30.00 5.34 3.88
CA VAL A 12 -30.07 6.25 2.74
C VAL A 12 -28.85 5.97 1.83
N LEU A 13 -29.09 5.52 0.59
CA LEU A 13 -28.02 5.12 -0.34
C LEU A 13 -27.04 6.26 -0.62
N ARG A 14 -27.54 7.50 -0.73
CA ARG A 14 -26.72 8.69 -0.96
C ARG A 14 -25.70 8.91 0.16
N ASP A 15 -26.11 8.73 1.40
CA ASP A 15 -25.26 8.93 2.57
C ASP A 15 -24.20 7.83 2.73
N ASN A 16 -24.37 6.72 2.01
CA ASN A 16 -23.46 5.59 1.99
C ASN A 16 -22.63 5.50 0.69
N ALA A 17 -22.62 6.54 -0.14
CA ALA A 17 -21.84 6.60 -1.38
C ALA A 17 -20.33 6.54 -1.12
N VAL A 18 -19.88 7.12 0.00
CA VAL A 18 -18.49 7.09 0.47
C VAL A 18 -18.36 6.45 1.85
N GLY A 19 -17.23 5.81 2.12
CA GLY A 19 -16.96 5.22 3.45
C GLY A 19 -16.77 6.30 4.53
N ASN A 20 -17.01 5.94 5.81
CA ASN A 20 -16.98 6.87 6.94
C ASN A 20 -15.68 7.68 7.01
N LEU A 21 -14.53 7.04 6.91
CA LEU A 21 -13.23 7.74 6.93
C LEU A 21 -13.09 8.79 5.80
N THR A 22 -13.66 8.53 4.62
CA THR A 22 -13.65 9.48 3.51
C THR A 22 -14.60 10.64 3.79
N ARG A 23 -15.77 10.35 4.39
CA ARG A 23 -16.75 11.35 4.81
C ARG A 23 -16.16 12.31 5.83
N ASP A 24 -15.45 11.81 6.85
CA ASP A 24 -14.78 12.63 7.86
C ASP A 24 -13.73 13.54 7.22
N ARG A 25 -12.92 13.01 6.29
CA ARG A 25 -11.94 13.80 5.55
C ARG A 25 -12.60 14.88 4.69
N TYR A 26 -13.73 14.58 4.07
CA TYR A 26 -14.49 15.55 3.30
C TYR A 26 -15.06 16.66 4.18
N ALA A 27 -15.62 16.31 5.34
CA ALA A 27 -16.14 17.27 6.30
C ALA A 27 -15.05 18.22 6.79
N ILE A 28 -13.88 17.70 7.19
CA ILE A 28 -12.73 18.49 7.62
C ILE A 28 -12.26 19.42 6.48
N SER A 29 -12.21 18.93 5.25
CA SER A 29 -11.74 19.73 4.11
C SER A 29 -12.69 20.88 3.77
N LEU A 30 -14.00 20.61 3.80
CA LEU A 30 -15.03 21.65 3.61
C LEU A 30 -14.99 22.68 4.74
N SER A 31 -14.85 22.26 6.00
CA SER A 31 -14.73 23.18 7.15
C SER A 31 -13.51 24.10 7.02
N ARG A 32 -12.37 23.59 6.58
CA ARG A 32 -11.18 24.41 6.32
C ARG A 32 -11.39 25.43 5.21
N PHE A 33 -12.07 25.06 4.15
CA PHE A 33 -12.42 25.96 3.06
C PHE A 33 -13.38 27.07 3.52
N LEU A 34 -14.43 26.71 4.26
CA LEU A 34 -15.37 27.69 4.81
C LEU A 34 -14.68 28.65 5.79
N LEU A 35 -13.77 28.14 6.62
CA LEU A 35 -12.97 28.97 7.52
C LEU A 35 -12.10 29.98 6.74
N TYR A 36 -11.49 29.56 5.63
CA TYR A 36 -10.78 30.46 4.74
C TYR A 36 -11.70 31.52 4.17
N CYS A 37 -12.87 31.19 3.66
CA CYS A 37 -13.83 32.17 3.15
C CYS A 37 -14.22 33.21 4.21
N THR A 38 -14.43 32.77 5.45
CA THR A 38 -14.68 33.67 6.58
C THR A 38 -13.50 34.57 6.85
N PHE A 39 -12.27 34.06 6.81
CA PHE A 39 -11.05 34.83 7.05
C PHE A 39 -10.84 35.90 6.00
N VAL A 40 -11.15 35.66 4.74
CA VAL A 40 -11.03 36.65 3.65
C VAL A 40 -12.29 37.51 3.49
N PHE A 41 -13.19 37.51 4.47
CA PHE A 41 -14.41 38.31 4.53
C PHE A 41 -15.37 38.12 3.34
N ILE A 42 -15.42 36.91 2.78
CA ILE A 42 -16.32 36.59 1.67
C ILE A 42 -17.61 36.02 2.23
N SER A 43 -18.75 36.60 1.74
CA SER A 43 -20.07 36.02 2.04
C SER A 43 -20.16 34.58 1.51
N THR A 44 -20.60 33.69 2.38
CA THR A 44 -20.81 32.28 2.02
C THR A 44 -22.20 32.02 1.40
N ASP A 45 -23.02 33.04 1.22
CA ASP A 45 -24.41 32.91 0.80
C ASP A 45 -24.55 32.37 -0.63
N LEU A 46 -23.63 32.75 -1.51
CA LEU A 46 -23.58 32.27 -2.89
C LEU A 46 -22.72 31.02 -3.07
N LEU A 47 -21.98 30.61 -2.04
CA LEU A 47 -21.19 29.40 -2.10
C LEU A 47 -22.08 28.17 -2.27
N PHE A 48 -21.71 27.33 -3.24
CA PHE A 48 -22.40 26.08 -3.58
C PHE A 48 -23.78 26.25 -4.24
N VAL A 49 -24.24 27.50 -4.44
CA VAL A 49 -25.45 27.84 -5.18
C VAL A 49 -25.09 28.31 -6.58
N ASP A 50 -24.19 29.29 -6.67
CA ASP A 50 -23.61 29.76 -7.94
C ASP A 50 -22.31 28.98 -8.23
N GLY A 51 -22.33 28.25 -9.36
CA GLY A 51 -21.19 27.46 -9.78
C GLY A 51 -19.97 28.27 -10.17
N GLN A 52 -20.16 29.45 -10.79
CA GLN A 52 -19.07 30.31 -11.20
C GLN A 52 -18.39 30.97 -9.99
N ALA A 53 -19.17 31.49 -9.08
CA ALA A 53 -18.67 32.06 -7.81
C ALA A 53 -17.93 30.97 -7.00
N THR A 54 -18.51 29.77 -6.92
CA THR A 54 -17.90 28.63 -6.23
C THR A 54 -16.56 28.22 -6.87
N ASP A 55 -16.50 28.14 -8.21
CA ASP A 55 -15.27 27.79 -8.94
C ASP A 55 -14.17 28.81 -8.72
N TYR A 56 -14.52 30.10 -8.78
CA TYR A 56 -13.58 31.18 -8.49
C TYR A 56 -13.01 31.06 -7.06
N MET A 57 -13.90 30.93 -6.08
CA MET A 57 -13.49 30.88 -4.67
C MET A 57 -12.63 29.64 -4.34
N ILE A 58 -12.95 28.50 -4.90
CA ILE A 58 -12.12 27.32 -4.73
C ILE A 58 -10.75 27.55 -5.39
N SER A 59 -10.70 28.17 -6.58
CA SER A 59 -9.44 28.45 -7.27
C SER A 59 -8.53 29.37 -6.43
N GLU A 60 -9.09 30.44 -5.82
CA GLU A 60 -8.37 31.33 -4.90
C GLU A 60 -7.86 30.57 -3.66
N TYR A 61 -8.69 29.69 -3.08
CA TYR A 61 -8.26 28.85 -1.96
C TYR A 61 -7.13 27.89 -2.35
N LEU A 62 -7.18 27.30 -3.55
CA LEU A 62 -6.10 26.46 -4.04
C LEU A 62 -4.80 27.25 -4.20
N GLN A 63 -4.87 28.47 -4.70
CA GLN A 63 -3.73 29.40 -4.80
C GLN A 63 -3.17 29.73 -3.41
N PHE A 64 -4.04 30.03 -2.44
CA PHE A 64 -3.65 30.26 -1.05
C PHE A 64 -2.92 29.05 -0.44
N LEU A 65 -3.45 27.83 -0.67
CA LEU A 65 -2.81 26.59 -0.20
C LEU A 65 -1.42 26.42 -0.81
N TYR A 66 -1.27 26.70 -2.10
CA TYR A 66 -0.01 26.57 -2.82
C TYR A 66 1.04 27.58 -2.29
N GLU A 67 0.69 28.84 -2.19
CA GLU A 67 1.59 29.91 -1.72
C GLU A 67 2.05 29.74 -0.28
N ASN A 68 1.21 29.14 0.56
CA ASN A 68 1.51 28.90 1.96
C ASN A 68 2.08 27.49 2.24
N ASN A 69 2.53 26.75 1.21
CA ASN A 69 3.15 25.43 1.32
C ASN A 69 2.27 24.37 2.01
N PHE A 70 0.94 24.47 1.89
CA PHE A 70 0.04 23.43 2.39
C PHE A 70 0.12 22.19 1.51
N PRO A 71 -0.20 21.00 2.08
CA PRO A 71 -0.17 19.76 1.32
C PRO A 71 -1.16 19.76 0.15
N MET A 72 -0.69 19.48 -1.07
CA MET A 72 -1.50 19.41 -2.31
C MET A 72 -2.73 18.48 -2.18
N ASN A 73 -2.65 17.43 -1.37
CA ASN A 73 -3.78 16.52 -1.17
C ASN A 73 -5.01 17.19 -0.55
N TRP A 74 -4.85 18.31 0.18
CA TRP A 74 -5.97 19.09 0.71
C TRP A 74 -6.84 19.65 -0.42
N ALA A 75 -6.21 20.15 -1.47
CA ALA A 75 -6.92 20.64 -2.66
C ALA A 75 -7.71 19.52 -3.34
N GLY A 76 -7.09 18.36 -3.59
CA GLY A 76 -7.76 17.21 -4.21
C GLY A 76 -8.91 16.65 -3.38
N ILE A 77 -8.76 16.64 -2.05
CA ILE A 77 -9.84 16.22 -1.13
C ILE A 77 -10.99 17.22 -1.16
N LEU A 78 -10.71 18.54 -1.17
CA LEU A 78 -11.75 19.57 -1.25
C LEU A 78 -12.57 19.44 -2.53
N LEU A 79 -11.91 19.39 -3.68
CA LEU A 79 -12.59 19.24 -4.97
C LEU A 79 -13.52 18.01 -4.99
N SER A 80 -13.02 16.89 -4.45
CA SER A 80 -13.81 15.66 -4.34
C SER A 80 -14.99 15.83 -3.36
N ALA A 81 -14.77 16.48 -2.23
CA ALA A 81 -15.79 16.73 -1.21
C ALA A 81 -16.92 17.64 -1.72
N VAL A 82 -16.57 18.70 -2.47
CA VAL A 82 -17.56 19.60 -3.10
C VAL A 82 -18.41 18.83 -4.10
N GLN A 83 -17.80 18.02 -4.96
CA GLN A 83 -18.52 17.23 -5.97
C GLN A 83 -19.39 16.11 -5.37
N ASP A 84 -19.01 15.57 -4.23
CA ASP A 84 -19.79 14.56 -3.52
C ASP A 84 -21.01 15.20 -2.84
N LYS A 85 -20.79 16.30 -2.11
CA LYS A 85 -21.84 16.98 -1.36
C LYS A 85 -22.80 17.78 -2.26
N TYR A 86 -22.26 18.37 -3.33
CA TYR A 86 -22.99 19.22 -4.28
C TYR A 86 -22.82 18.69 -5.72
N PRO A 87 -23.48 17.59 -6.10
CA PRO A 87 -23.30 16.95 -7.41
C PRO A 87 -23.58 17.85 -8.61
N VAL A 88 -24.44 18.87 -8.43
CA VAL A 88 -24.77 19.87 -9.46
C VAL A 88 -23.50 20.62 -9.91
N LEU A 89 -22.55 20.88 -9.00
CA LEU A 89 -21.32 21.60 -9.28
C LEU A 89 -20.26 20.77 -10.03
N ARG A 90 -20.48 19.47 -10.23
CA ARG A 90 -19.49 18.56 -10.83
C ARG A 90 -18.93 19.03 -12.18
N ARG A 91 -19.76 19.74 -12.98
CA ARG A 91 -19.35 20.30 -14.27
C ARG A 91 -19.13 21.81 -14.25
N GLN A 92 -19.25 22.45 -13.10
CA GLN A 92 -19.19 23.91 -12.98
C GLN A 92 -17.88 24.40 -12.35
N ILE A 93 -17.12 23.53 -11.67
CA ILE A 93 -15.82 23.85 -11.03
C ILE A 93 -14.62 23.42 -11.89
N ASN A 94 -14.67 23.73 -13.20
CA ASN A 94 -13.63 23.34 -14.13
C ASN A 94 -12.34 24.16 -13.97
N GLY A 95 -12.44 25.43 -13.59
CA GLY A 95 -11.31 26.31 -13.31
C GLY A 95 -10.47 25.78 -12.14
N SER A 96 -11.14 25.40 -11.06
CA SER A 96 -10.51 24.79 -9.89
C SER A 96 -9.78 23.48 -10.22
N TRP A 97 -10.38 22.63 -11.05
CA TRP A 97 -9.68 21.41 -11.53
C TRP A 97 -8.48 21.72 -12.42
N ARG A 98 -8.55 22.77 -13.24
CA ARG A 98 -7.40 23.23 -14.05
C ARG A 98 -6.28 23.77 -13.15
N SER A 99 -6.61 24.56 -12.12
CA SER A 99 -5.65 25.07 -11.13
C SER A 99 -4.98 23.90 -10.38
N PHE A 100 -5.75 22.91 -9.93
CA PHE A 100 -5.21 21.71 -9.31
C PHE A 100 -4.32 20.89 -10.26
N ALA A 101 -4.69 20.77 -11.52
CA ALA A 101 -3.87 20.10 -12.53
C ALA A 101 -2.58 20.87 -12.83
N ALA A 102 -2.61 22.22 -12.78
CA ALA A 102 -1.42 23.05 -12.89
C ALA A 102 -0.47 22.83 -11.70
N TRP A 103 -1.00 22.85 -10.47
CA TRP A 103 -0.22 22.55 -9.27
C TRP A 103 0.48 21.18 -9.37
N ARG A 104 -0.26 20.12 -9.77
CA ARG A 104 0.31 18.79 -9.98
C ARG A 104 1.43 18.73 -11.03
N ARG A 105 1.47 19.64 -11.98
CA ARG A 105 2.57 19.74 -12.95
C ARG A 105 3.78 20.45 -12.37
N LEU A 106 3.55 21.49 -11.56
CA LEU A 106 4.61 22.23 -10.89
C LEU A 106 5.27 21.39 -9.78
N GLU A 107 4.47 20.62 -9.06
CA GLU A 107 4.91 19.74 -7.99
C GLU A 107 4.50 18.27 -8.28
N PRO A 108 5.20 17.59 -9.19
CA PRO A 108 4.87 16.22 -9.50
C PRO A 108 5.10 15.32 -8.28
N ALA A 109 4.11 14.46 -7.98
CA ALA A 109 4.18 13.54 -6.87
C ALA A 109 5.44 12.65 -6.98
N GLN A 110 6.29 12.69 -5.97
CA GLN A 110 7.44 11.82 -5.89
C GLN A 110 6.97 10.38 -5.69
N ARG A 111 7.40 9.50 -6.58
CA ARG A 111 7.11 8.08 -6.45
C ARG A 111 8.02 7.46 -5.39
N ALA A 112 7.46 6.59 -4.54
CA ALA A 112 8.25 5.82 -3.60
C ALA A 112 9.35 5.04 -4.34
N ARG A 113 10.58 5.04 -3.83
CA ARG A 113 11.68 4.24 -4.38
C ARG A 113 11.34 2.76 -4.28
N PRO A 114 11.59 1.92 -5.30
CA PRO A 114 11.43 0.48 -5.17
C PRO A 114 12.48 -0.08 -4.20
N ILE A 115 12.08 -0.96 -3.30
CA ILE A 115 13.00 -1.75 -2.48
C ILE A 115 13.54 -2.87 -3.37
N GLY A 116 14.83 -2.82 -3.72
CA GLY A 116 15.49 -3.94 -4.38
C GLY A 116 15.62 -5.13 -3.42
N ILE A 117 15.80 -6.33 -3.99
CA ILE A 117 15.86 -7.56 -3.23
C ILE A 117 17.01 -7.56 -2.18
N VAL A 118 18.16 -7.00 -2.50
CA VAL A 118 19.29 -6.87 -1.57
C VAL A 118 18.92 -5.99 -0.37
N VAL A 119 18.16 -4.91 -0.62
CA VAL A 119 17.65 -4.03 0.45
C VAL A 119 16.64 -4.78 1.32
N LEU A 120 15.72 -5.56 0.70
CA LEU A 120 14.78 -6.40 1.43
C LEU A 120 15.52 -7.40 2.34
N GLN A 121 16.54 -8.08 1.82
CA GLN A 121 17.35 -9.01 2.60
C GLN A 121 18.04 -8.33 3.77
N LEU A 122 18.60 -7.16 3.57
CA LEU A 122 19.24 -6.39 4.65
C LEU A 122 18.23 -6.01 5.72
N LEU A 123 17.04 -5.56 5.34
CA LEU A 123 15.96 -5.22 6.29
C LEU A 123 15.53 -6.45 7.10
N LEU A 124 15.32 -7.59 6.43
CA LEU A 124 15.00 -8.85 7.10
C LEU A 124 16.13 -9.30 8.01
N HIS A 125 17.37 -9.28 7.55
CA HIS A 125 18.54 -9.61 8.38
C HIS A 125 18.61 -8.72 9.62
N THR A 126 18.49 -7.40 9.45
CA THR A 126 18.51 -6.45 10.57
C THR A 126 17.38 -6.74 11.57
N LEU A 127 16.20 -7.09 11.07
CA LEU A 127 15.06 -7.45 11.90
C LEU A 127 15.31 -8.72 12.72
N PHE A 128 15.89 -9.77 12.10
CA PHE A 128 16.13 -11.05 12.77
C PHE A 128 17.33 -11.05 13.71
N VAL A 129 18.39 -10.30 13.41
CA VAL A 129 19.56 -10.17 14.30
C VAL A 129 19.17 -9.51 15.63
N ASN A 130 18.17 -8.64 15.62
CA ASN A 130 17.65 -7.98 16.82
C ASN A 130 16.49 -8.76 17.47
N ALA A 131 16.19 -9.98 17.01
CA ALA A 131 15.16 -10.82 17.62
C ALA A 131 15.68 -11.45 18.93
N THR A 132 14.81 -11.42 19.93
CA THR A 132 14.98 -12.09 21.23
C THR A 132 13.87 -13.13 21.40
N GLU A 133 14.01 -14.04 22.35
CA GLU A 133 12.93 -15.01 22.67
C GLU A 133 11.59 -14.33 22.99
N GLN A 134 11.64 -13.17 23.64
CA GLN A 134 10.46 -12.41 24.02
C GLN A 134 9.75 -11.71 22.85
N ASN A 135 10.43 -11.46 21.74
CA ASN A 135 9.87 -10.71 20.60
C ASN A 135 9.86 -11.49 19.27
N VAL A 136 10.32 -12.73 19.26
CA VAL A 136 10.48 -13.52 18.02
C VAL A 136 9.19 -13.64 17.20
N LEU A 137 8.05 -13.87 17.83
CA LEU A 137 6.75 -13.92 17.14
C LEU A 137 6.40 -12.56 16.52
N LYS A 138 6.67 -11.46 17.22
CA LYS A 138 6.46 -10.10 16.68
C LYS A 138 7.35 -9.84 15.47
N VAL A 139 8.61 -10.27 15.54
CA VAL A 139 9.58 -10.18 14.44
C VAL A 139 9.09 -10.96 13.22
N PHE A 140 8.57 -12.17 13.40
CA PHE A 140 8.03 -12.99 12.32
C PHE A 140 6.80 -12.34 11.67
N VAL A 141 5.87 -11.81 12.46
CA VAL A 141 4.69 -11.09 11.96
C VAL A 141 5.11 -9.88 11.11
N ILE A 142 6.11 -9.12 11.53
CA ILE A 142 6.63 -7.98 10.77
C ILE A 142 7.30 -8.45 9.47
N ALA A 143 8.11 -9.50 9.52
CA ALA A 143 8.75 -10.08 8.33
C ALA A 143 7.70 -10.58 7.32
N VAL A 144 6.70 -11.32 7.77
CA VAL A 144 5.57 -11.78 6.95
C VAL A 144 4.84 -10.61 6.30
N HIS A 145 4.58 -9.54 7.04
CA HIS A 145 3.96 -8.33 6.49
C HIS A 145 4.78 -7.70 5.35
N MET A 146 6.11 -7.58 5.54
CA MET A 146 7.01 -7.07 4.51
C MET A 146 7.00 -7.96 3.27
N LEU A 147 7.04 -9.27 3.45
CA LEU A 147 7.04 -10.26 2.37
C LEU A 147 5.70 -10.33 1.65
N PHE A 148 4.56 -10.23 2.33
CA PHE A 148 3.26 -10.13 1.68
C PHE A 148 3.17 -8.93 0.73
N ILE A 149 3.69 -7.78 1.15
CA ILE A 149 3.69 -6.60 0.29
C ILE A 149 4.66 -6.77 -0.88
N PHE A 150 5.80 -7.41 -0.67
CA PHE A 150 6.84 -7.59 -1.69
C PHE A 150 6.51 -8.76 -2.64
N CYS A 151 6.36 -9.98 -2.14
CA CYS A 151 6.15 -11.19 -2.96
C CYS A 151 4.71 -11.27 -3.49
N GLY A 152 3.71 -10.99 -2.65
CA GLY A 152 2.29 -11.03 -3.01
C GLY A 152 1.77 -9.73 -3.65
N LEU A 153 2.61 -8.72 -3.80
CA LEU A 153 2.23 -7.39 -4.29
C LEU A 153 0.97 -6.84 -3.60
N LEU A 154 0.78 -7.15 -2.33
CA LEU A 154 -0.33 -6.64 -1.54
C LEU A 154 -0.15 -5.14 -1.25
N ARG A 155 -1.27 -4.41 -1.14
CA ARG A 155 -1.20 -3.09 -0.51
C ARG A 155 -0.95 -3.24 0.98
N PRO A 156 -0.25 -2.31 1.65
CA PRO A 156 -0.04 -2.40 3.10
C PRO A 156 -1.33 -2.59 3.90
N SER A 157 -2.44 -2.00 3.45
CA SER A 157 -3.76 -2.17 4.09
C SER A 157 -4.35 -3.57 3.86
N GLU A 158 -4.13 -4.17 2.68
CA GLU A 158 -4.58 -5.52 2.38
C GLU A 158 -3.81 -6.53 3.22
N ALA A 159 -2.47 -6.42 3.26
CA ALA A 159 -1.63 -7.29 4.08
C ALA A 159 -1.99 -7.25 5.58
N ARG A 160 -2.42 -6.07 6.09
CA ARG A 160 -2.87 -5.94 7.49
C ARG A 160 -4.27 -6.53 7.75
N SER A 161 -5.11 -6.64 6.74
CA SER A 161 -6.48 -7.15 6.88
C SER A 161 -6.60 -8.66 6.71
N LEU A 162 -5.51 -9.36 6.36
CA LEU A 162 -5.51 -10.82 6.20
C LEU A 162 -5.70 -11.52 7.54
N ARG A 163 -6.55 -12.55 7.51
CA ARG A 163 -6.72 -13.51 8.60
C ARG A 163 -6.10 -14.84 8.20
N TRP A 164 -5.87 -15.71 9.17
CA TRP A 164 -5.32 -17.02 8.90
C TRP A 164 -6.21 -17.85 8.00
N ARG A 165 -7.53 -17.75 8.09
CA ARG A 165 -8.48 -18.40 7.18
C ARG A 165 -8.41 -17.92 5.72
N ASP A 166 -7.77 -16.80 5.45
CA ASP A 166 -7.61 -16.24 4.11
C ASP A 166 -6.38 -16.81 3.40
N ILE A 167 -5.63 -17.72 4.05
CA ILE A 167 -4.38 -18.29 3.57
C ILE A 167 -4.46 -19.81 3.58
N ALA A 168 -4.04 -20.44 2.48
CA ALA A 168 -3.75 -21.87 2.39
C ALA A 168 -2.26 -22.06 2.06
N LEU A 169 -1.64 -23.01 2.78
CA LEU A 169 -0.25 -23.42 2.59
C LEU A 169 -0.22 -24.83 2.02
N GLU A 170 0.42 -25.01 0.88
CA GLU A 170 0.49 -26.29 0.17
C GLU A 170 1.94 -26.61 -0.16
N VAL A 171 2.30 -27.90 -0.01
CA VAL A 171 3.58 -28.44 -0.46
C VAL A 171 3.26 -29.45 -1.55
N HIS A 172 3.81 -29.24 -2.74
CA HIS A 172 3.63 -30.15 -3.86
C HIS A 172 4.55 -31.36 -3.76
N ALA A 173 4.25 -32.40 -4.55
CA ALA A 173 5.03 -33.65 -4.54
C ALA A 173 6.50 -33.49 -4.97
N ASP A 174 6.82 -32.44 -5.72
CA ASP A 174 8.17 -32.05 -6.13
C ASP A 174 8.92 -31.21 -5.08
N GLY A 175 8.29 -30.98 -3.91
CA GLY A 175 8.85 -30.14 -2.84
C GLY A 175 8.67 -28.63 -3.06
N SER A 176 8.07 -28.20 -4.16
CA SER A 176 7.71 -26.79 -4.34
C SER A 176 6.59 -26.39 -3.38
N VAL A 177 6.55 -25.13 -3.01
CA VAL A 177 5.57 -24.59 -2.06
C VAL A 177 4.65 -23.58 -2.74
N LEU A 178 3.39 -23.57 -2.33
CA LEU A 178 2.40 -22.62 -2.80
C LEU A 178 1.68 -21.99 -1.61
N ILE A 179 1.57 -20.67 -1.64
CA ILE A 179 0.80 -19.89 -0.69
C ILE A 179 -0.37 -19.28 -1.45
N SER A 180 -1.56 -19.77 -1.21
CA SER A 180 -2.79 -19.23 -1.78
C SER A 180 -3.38 -18.18 -0.83
N ILE A 181 -3.68 -16.99 -1.33
CA ILE A 181 -4.14 -15.86 -0.51
C ILE A 181 -5.45 -15.31 -1.08
N ALA A 182 -6.48 -15.24 -0.24
CA ALA A 182 -7.76 -14.61 -0.54
C ALA A 182 -7.76 -13.15 -0.05
N VAL A 183 -7.83 -12.19 -0.96
CA VAL A 183 -7.77 -10.75 -0.64
C VAL A 183 -9.11 -10.11 -0.92
N GLN A 184 -9.64 -9.36 0.03
CA GLN A 184 -10.83 -8.54 -0.22
C GLN A 184 -10.45 -7.33 -1.08
N GLY A 185 -10.90 -7.33 -2.33
CA GLY A 185 -10.62 -6.26 -3.29
C GLY A 185 -11.18 -4.91 -2.82
N LYS A 186 -10.33 -3.88 -2.82
CA LYS A 186 -10.66 -2.50 -2.44
C LYS A 186 -11.00 -1.66 -3.67
N THR A 187 -11.67 -2.21 -4.67
CA THR A 187 -12.10 -1.43 -5.83
C THR A 187 -13.38 -0.67 -5.53
N SER A 188 -13.37 0.62 -5.81
CA SER A 188 -14.49 1.54 -5.66
C SER A 188 -15.78 0.93 -6.22
N GLY A 189 -16.76 0.70 -5.38
CA GLY A 189 -18.07 0.17 -5.75
C GLY A 189 -18.21 -1.36 -5.76
N ARG A 190 -17.14 -2.14 -5.66
CA ARG A 190 -17.19 -3.63 -5.66
C ARG A 190 -16.69 -4.20 -4.33
N LYS A 191 -17.33 -3.86 -3.24
CA LYS A 191 -16.92 -4.19 -1.86
C LYS A 191 -16.91 -5.69 -1.51
N HIS A 192 -17.22 -6.60 -2.42
CA HIS A 192 -17.41 -8.03 -2.10
C HIS A 192 -16.74 -9.00 -3.08
N ILE A 193 -15.83 -8.53 -3.93
CA ILE A 193 -15.05 -9.44 -4.77
C ILE A 193 -13.83 -9.85 -3.97
N VAL A 194 -13.76 -11.16 -3.67
CA VAL A 194 -12.54 -11.78 -3.18
C VAL A 194 -11.66 -12.07 -4.39
N GLU A 195 -10.46 -11.52 -4.38
CA GLU A 195 -9.43 -11.78 -5.39
C GLU A 195 -8.46 -12.83 -4.82
N TYR A 196 -8.11 -13.82 -5.63
CA TYR A 196 -7.16 -14.84 -5.23
C TYR A 196 -5.82 -14.61 -5.90
N LEU A 197 -4.75 -14.83 -5.16
CA LEU A 197 -3.40 -14.81 -5.69
C LEU A 197 -2.58 -15.95 -5.10
N SER A 198 -1.56 -16.36 -5.83
CA SER A 198 -0.64 -17.40 -5.41
C SER A 198 0.79 -16.87 -5.37
N VAL A 199 1.53 -17.26 -4.35
CA VAL A 199 2.93 -16.89 -4.13
C VAL A 199 3.74 -18.17 -3.89
N ASP A 200 4.86 -18.31 -4.57
CA ASP A 200 5.77 -19.46 -4.52
C ASP A 200 7.06 -19.16 -3.74
N ASP A 201 6.99 -18.32 -2.72
CA ASP A 201 8.17 -17.92 -1.93
C ASP A 201 8.37 -18.83 -0.72
N GLY A 202 9.44 -19.65 -0.75
CA GLY A 202 9.76 -20.60 0.31
C GLY A 202 10.07 -19.97 1.67
N PHE A 203 10.64 -18.77 1.70
CA PHE A 203 10.94 -18.10 2.96
C PHE A 203 9.68 -17.59 3.66
N LEU A 204 8.76 -16.99 2.88
CA LEU A 204 7.44 -16.60 3.39
C LEU A 204 6.65 -17.83 3.87
N PHE A 205 6.68 -18.93 3.11
CA PHE A 205 6.03 -20.18 3.48
C PHE A 205 6.50 -20.69 4.85
N VAL A 206 7.81 -20.75 5.07
CA VAL A 206 8.39 -21.24 6.33
C VAL A 206 8.02 -20.33 7.51
N LEU A 207 8.03 -19.02 7.33
CA LEU A 207 7.60 -18.09 8.37
C LEU A 207 6.12 -18.25 8.72
N LEU A 208 5.27 -18.41 7.72
CA LEU A 208 3.84 -18.65 7.93
C LEU A 208 3.60 -20.00 8.64
N SER A 209 4.26 -21.06 8.21
CA SER A 209 4.18 -22.38 8.85
C SER A 209 4.62 -22.34 10.31
N ALA A 210 5.68 -21.57 10.61
CA ALA A 210 6.17 -21.41 11.98
C ALA A 210 5.23 -20.56 12.87
N LEU A 211 4.46 -19.65 12.28
CA LEU A 211 3.49 -18.82 13.01
C LEU A 211 2.14 -19.50 13.20
N GLN A 212 1.71 -20.30 12.25
CA GLN A 212 0.35 -20.90 12.21
C GLN A 212 -0.09 -21.55 13.52
N PRO A 213 0.76 -22.31 14.26
CA PRO A 213 0.35 -22.96 15.50
C PRO A 213 -0.05 -22.03 16.64
N PHE A 214 0.29 -20.75 16.55
CA PHE A 214 0.04 -19.75 17.60
C PHE A 214 -1.25 -18.94 17.39
N PHE A 215 -2.00 -19.21 16.31
CA PHE A 215 -3.15 -18.42 15.89
C PHE A 215 -4.35 -19.28 15.50
N SER A 216 -5.54 -18.77 15.74
CA SER A 216 -6.80 -19.33 15.25
C SER A 216 -7.10 -18.84 13.82
N ALA A 217 -7.98 -19.55 13.09
CA ALA A 217 -8.35 -19.20 11.73
C ALA A 217 -8.91 -17.77 11.59
N ASP A 218 -9.60 -17.27 12.61
CA ASP A 218 -10.21 -15.93 12.61
C ASP A 218 -9.27 -14.81 13.08
N ASP A 219 -8.09 -15.14 13.59
CA ASP A 219 -7.13 -14.15 14.02
C ASP A 219 -6.51 -13.42 12.83
N PHE A 220 -6.23 -12.12 13.02
CA PHE A 220 -5.43 -11.37 12.05
C PHE A 220 -3.98 -11.82 12.11
N ILE A 221 -3.35 -11.97 10.95
CA ILE A 221 -1.91 -12.22 10.87
C ILE A 221 -1.14 -11.01 11.38
N TRP A 222 -1.63 -9.80 11.08
CA TRP A 222 -1.08 -8.56 11.60
C TRP A 222 -1.67 -8.23 12.97
N THR A 223 -0.90 -8.41 14.02
CA THR A 223 -1.34 -8.27 15.42
C THR A 223 -1.11 -6.86 16.00
N PHE A 224 -0.55 -5.94 15.23
CA PHE A 224 -0.25 -4.59 15.69
C PHE A 224 -1.32 -3.56 15.26
N SER A 225 -1.26 -2.38 15.88
CA SER A 225 -2.09 -1.25 15.49
C SER A 225 -1.86 -0.84 14.02
N GLN A 226 -2.83 -0.14 13.44
CA GLN A 226 -2.78 0.26 12.03
C GLN A 226 -1.54 1.12 11.71
N ASP A 227 -1.11 1.97 12.64
CA ASP A 227 -0.01 2.92 12.44
C ASP A 227 1.35 2.38 12.87
N PHE A 228 1.38 1.20 13.48
CA PHE A 228 2.63 0.63 14.02
C PHE A 228 3.73 0.55 12.97
N PHE A 229 3.44 -0.03 11.80
CA PHE A 229 4.46 -0.22 10.76
C PHE A 229 4.99 1.11 10.24
N GLY A 230 4.14 2.13 10.13
CA GLY A 230 4.55 3.48 9.71
C GLY A 230 5.56 4.11 10.68
N ARG A 231 5.44 3.86 11.98
CA ARG A 231 6.37 4.34 13.01
C ARG A 231 7.60 3.46 13.16
N PHE A 232 7.44 2.16 13.04
CA PHE A 232 8.52 1.17 13.19
C PHE A 232 9.49 1.15 12.00
N PHE A 233 8.97 1.26 10.77
CA PHE A 233 9.78 1.09 9.56
C PHE A 233 10.92 2.12 9.42
N PRO A 234 10.76 3.43 9.77
CA PRO A 234 11.87 4.36 9.82
C PRO A 234 12.99 3.94 10.79
N LEU A 235 12.65 3.37 11.95
CA LEU A 235 13.62 2.87 12.92
C LEU A 235 14.39 1.66 12.38
N LEU A 236 13.69 0.74 11.72
CA LEU A 236 14.32 -0.40 11.05
C LEU A 236 15.27 0.06 9.92
N GLN A 237 14.87 1.06 9.13
CA GLN A 237 15.74 1.66 8.12
C GLN A 237 17.01 2.26 8.75
N GLN A 238 16.84 3.00 9.84
CA GLN A 238 17.97 3.60 10.56
C GLN A 238 18.94 2.52 11.06
N ALA A 239 18.44 1.46 11.68
CA ALA A 239 19.23 0.32 12.14
C ALA A 239 19.97 -0.39 10.98
N ALA A 240 19.34 -0.48 9.81
CA ALA A 240 19.95 -1.02 8.59
C ALA A 240 20.84 -0.01 7.84
N LYS A 241 21.04 1.21 8.36
CA LYS A 241 21.74 2.33 7.70
C LYS A 241 21.14 2.68 6.32
N LEU A 242 19.84 2.59 6.20
CA LEU A 242 19.05 2.94 5.02
C LEU A 242 18.18 4.18 5.30
N ARG A 243 17.71 4.84 4.24
CA ARG A 243 16.76 5.96 4.34
C ARG A 243 15.97 6.15 3.05
N GLY A 244 14.82 6.82 3.15
CA GLY A 244 14.06 7.27 1.99
C GLY A 244 13.13 6.22 1.39
N TYR A 245 12.88 5.12 2.08
CA TYR A 245 11.87 4.14 1.71
C TYR A 245 10.57 4.35 2.50
N THR A 246 9.46 3.97 1.89
CA THR A 246 8.13 3.98 2.50
C THR A 246 7.56 2.56 2.51
N PRO A 247 6.51 2.26 3.28
CA PRO A 247 5.85 0.95 3.19
C PRO A 247 5.39 0.58 1.76
N TYR A 248 5.12 1.58 0.92
CA TYR A 248 4.74 1.37 -0.48
C TYR A 248 5.93 0.95 -1.37
N SER A 249 7.16 1.19 -0.92
CA SER A 249 8.39 0.81 -1.60
C SER A 249 8.54 -0.70 -1.77
N PHE A 250 7.98 -1.50 -0.85
CA PHE A 250 7.96 -2.96 -0.96
C PHE A 250 7.14 -3.41 -2.17
N LYS A 251 5.91 -2.90 -2.36
CA LYS A 251 5.07 -3.27 -3.51
C LYS A 251 5.73 -2.89 -4.84
N ARG A 252 6.36 -1.73 -4.90
CA ARG A 252 7.10 -1.31 -6.11
C ARG A 252 8.33 -2.17 -6.35
N GLY A 253 9.05 -2.49 -5.29
CA GLY A 253 10.21 -3.37 -5.35
C GLY A 253 9.86 -4.77 -5.82
N GLY A 254 8.82 -5.36 -5.24
CA GLY A 254 8.31 -6.67 -5.64
C GLY A 254 7.83 -6.70 -7.09
N ALA A 255 7.09 -5.68 -7.52
CA ALA A 255 6.64 -5.58 -8.92
C ALA A 255 7.83 -5.49 -9.89
N THR A 256 8.85 -4.69 -9.56
CA THR A 256 10.06 -4.58 -10.37
C THR A 256 10.82 -5.89 -10.38
N ALA A 257 11.02 -6.53 -9.22
CA ALA A 257 11.72 -7.81 -9.12
C ALA A 257 11.02 -8.92 -9.93
N HIS A 258 9.70 -9.03 -9.80
CA HIS A 258 8.89 -9.98 -10.58
C HIS A 258 9.02 -9.72 -12.08
N PHE A 259 8.90 -8.46 -12.52
CA PHE A 259 9.05 -8.12 -13.93
C PHE A 259 10.46 -8.42 -14.44
N MET A 260 11.50 -8.12 -13.65
CA MET A 260 12.89 -8.43 -14.03
C MET A 260 13.12 -9.94 -14.22
N ARG A 261 12.48 -10.76 -13.37
CA ARG A 261 12.60 -12.23 -13.44
C ARG A 261 11.86 -12.83 -14.64
N PHE A 262 10.61 -12.42 -14.87
CA PHE A 262 9.73 -13.09 -15.84
C PHE A 262 9.53 -12.31 -17.15
N ARG A 263 9.84 -11.00 -17.17
CA ARG A 263 9.65 -10.10 -18.33
C ARG A 263 8.23 -10.13 -18.92
N ASN A 264 7.24 -10.47 -18.11
CA ASN A 264 5.86 -10.66 -18.52
C ASN A 264 4.92 -9.72 -17.72
N TYR A 265 4.32 -8.74 -18.43
CA TYR A 265 3.37 -7.82 -17.82
C TYR A 265 2.02 -8.45 -17.49
N ASP A 266 1.57 -9.47 -18.23
CA ASP A 266 0.27 -10.11 -17.98
C ASP A 266 0.33 -10.88 -16.65
N GLN A 267 1.37 -11.66 -16.42
CA GLN A 267 1.62 -12.31 -15.13
C GLN A 267 1.76 -11.29 -14.00
N LEU A 268 2.47 -10.19 -14.24
CA LEU A 268 2.59 -9.12 -13.26
C LEU A 268 1.23 -8.46 -12.96
N CYS A 269 0.38 -8.25 -13.98
CA CYS A 269 -0.96 -7.72 -13.80
C CYS A 269 -1.83 -8.67 -12.96
N GLN A 270 -1.75 -9.97 -13.21
CA GLN A 270 -2.48 -10.98 -12.43
C GLN A 270 -2.04 -10.97 -10.96
N LEU A 271 -0.74 -11.07 -10.68
CA LEU A 271 -0.21 -11.05 -9.33
C LEU A 271 -0.52 -9.73 -8.61
N GLY A 272 -0.31 -8.60 -9.26
CA GLY A 272 -0.52 -7.26 -8.70
C GLY A 272 -1.99 -6.83 -8.68
N ARG A 273 -2.88 -7.61 -9.32
CA ARG A 273 -4.32 -7.34 -9.47
C ARG A 273 -4.56 -5.98 -10.13
N TRP A 274 -3.82 -5.69 -11.20
CA TRP A 274 -4.02 -4.50 -12.01
C TRP A 274 -4.87 -4.84 -13.24
N SER A 275 -5.87 -4.01 -13.51
CA SER A 275 -6.77 -4.18 -14.64
C SER A 275 -6.13 -3.82 -16.00
N THR A 276 -5.00 -3.12 -15.98
CA THR A 276 -4.30 -2.68 -17.21
C THR A 276 -2.79 -2.75 -17.06
N ILE A 277 -2.10 -3.02 -18.15
CA ILE A 277 -0.64 -2.97 -18.23
C ILE A 277 -0.11 -1.56 -17.90
N THR A 278 -0.83 -0.51 -18.29
CA THR A 278 -0.47 0.88 -17.96
C THR A 278 -0.42 1.09 -16.44
N ALA A 279 -1.35 0.51 -15.69
CA ALA A 279 -1.32 0.56 -14.23
C ALA A 279 -0.12 -0.22 -13.66
N ALA A 280 0.21 -1.39 -14.19
CA ALA A 280 1.36 -2.18 -13.76
C ALA A 280 2.69 -1.46 -14.05
N ARG A 281 2.83 -0.83 -15.22
CA ARG A 281 4.03 -0.05 -15.59
C ARG A 281 4.36 1.08 -14.62
N LEU A 282 3.37 1.63 -13.90
CA LEU A 282 3.62 2.64 -12.87
C LEU A 282 4.43 2.11 -11.68
N TYR A 283 4.44 0.80 -11.48
CA TYR A 283 5.15 0.13 -10.38
C TYR A 283 6.52 -0.39 -10.79
N VAL A 284 6.72 -0.70 -12.07
CA VAL A 284 8.00 -1.18 -12.59
C VAL A 284 8.90 0.02 -12.88
N ASP A 285 10.09 -0.01 -12.32
CA ASP A 285 11.07 1.06 -12.50
C ASP A 285 12.48 0.46 -12.55
N ASP A 286 12.84 -0.07 -13.71
CA ASP A 286 14.11 -0.75 -13.95
C ASP A 286 15.30 0.17 -13.70
N SER A 287 15.20 1.43 -14.13
CA SER A 287 16.28 2.41 -13.97
C SER A 287 16.50 2.74 -12.51
N MET A 288 15.41 2.98 -11.75
CA MET A 288 15.51 3.24 -10.32
C MET A 288 15.96 2.00 -9.53
N ALA A 289 15.55 0.79 -9.94
CA ALA A 289 16.03 -0.44 -9.31
C ALA A 289 17.55 -0.61 -9.50
N SER A 290 18.07 -0.31 -10.67
CA SER A 290 19.51 -0.32 -10.97
C SER A 290 20.27 0.75 -10.19
N LEU A 291 19.79 1.99 -10.17
CA LEU A 291 20.37 3.07 -9.38
C LEU A 291 20.34 2.78 -7.88
N THR A 292 19.23 2.21 -7.39
CA THR A 292 19.11 1.81 -5.98
C THR A 292 20.11 0.70 -5.63
N ARG A 293 20.36 -0.26 -6.53
CA ARG A 293 21.38 -1.29 -6.34
C ARG A 293 22.78 -0.69 -6.19
N MET A 294 23.13 0.33 -6.99
CA MET A 294 24.41 1.06 -6.90
C MET A 294 24.55 1.84 -5.59
N GLN A 295 23.45 2.29 -5.02
CA GLN A 295 23.43 3.04 -3.76
C GLN A 295 23.34 2.16 -2.51
N VAL A 296 23.19 0.84 -2.69
CA VAL A 296 23.16 -0.10 -1.56
C VAL A 296 24.53 -0.12 -0.90
N PRO A 297 24.62 0.12 0.43
CA PRO A 297 25.88 0.07 1.14
C PRO A 297 26.59 -1.29 0.97
N LEU A 298 27.92 -1.28 0.87
CA LEU A 298 28.71 -2.52 0.69
C LEU A 298 28.40 -3.59 1.74
N HIS A 299 28.12 -3.19 2.99
CA HIS A 299 27.75 -4.15 4.04
C HIS A 299 26.43 -4.90 3.75
N ALA A 300 25.51 -4.28 3.00
CA ALA A 300 24.24 -4.90 2.61
C ALA A 300 24.41 -5.94 1.50
N GLN A 301 25.47 -5.82 0.71
CA GLN A 301 25.82 -6.77 -0.35
C GLN A 301 26.62 -7.96 0.17
N SER A 302 26.86 -8.02 1.49
CA SER A 302 27.70 -9.05 2.07
C SER A 302 27.06 -10.44 1.95
N SER A 303 27.87 -11.42 1.60
CA SER A 303 27.46 -12.84 1.59
C SER A 303 26.99 -13.32 2.98
N GLU A 304 27.32 -12.58 4.04
CA GLU A 304 26.91 -12.86 5.41
C GLU A 304 25.43 -12.63 5.65
N VAL A 305 24.87 -11.51 5.16
CA VAL A 305 23.42 -11.22 5.22
C VAL A 305 22.66 -12.38 4.58
N ARG A 306 23.03 -12.78 3.37
CA ARG A 306 22.39 -13.89 2.66
C ARG A 306 22.52 -15.20 3.43
N ARG A 307 23.74 -15.54 3.90
CA ARG A 307 23.99 -16.76 4.69
C ARG A 307 23.20 -16.81 5.99
N SER A 308 22.98 -15.68 6.65
CA SER A 308 22.20 -15.63 7.89
C SER A 308 20.72 -15.94 7.65
N LEU A 309 20.12 -15.42 6.57
CA LEU A 309 18.74 -15.71 6.19
C LEU A 309 18.55 -17.18 5.78
N VAL A 310 19.49 -17.74 5.02
CA VAL A 310 19.49 -19.17 4.66
C VAL A 310 19.59 -20.05 5.92
N ARG A 311 20.44 -19.68 6.89
CA ARG A 311 20.55 -20.42 8.16
C ARG A 311 19.24 -20.35 8.96
N LEU A 312 18.59 -19.18 9.00
CA LEU A 312 17.28 -19.03 9.66
C LEU A 312 16.24 -19.91 9.00
N HIS A 313 16.14 -19.88 7.67
CA HIS A 313 15.25 -20.73 6.90
C HIS A 313 15.42 -22.22 7.24
N ARG A 314 16.65 -22.73 7.22
CA ARG A 314 16.95 -24.12 7.60
C ARG A 314 16.56 -24.46 9.04
N ARG A 315 16.81 -23.54 9.99
CA ARG A 315 16.44 -23.74 11.40
C ARG A 315 14.93 -23.84 11.62
N LEU A 316 14.14 -23.16 10.79
CA LEU A 316 12.69 -23.20 10.85
C LEU A 316 12.09 -24.43 10.09
N GLY A 317 12.92 -25.37 9.65
CA GLY A 317 12.45 -26.59 8.98
C GLY A 317 12.19 -26.43 7.49
N GLY A 318 12.72 -25.36 6.88
CA GLY A 318 12.65 -25.15 5.43
C GLY A 318 13.45 -26.19 4.68
N VAL A 319 12.80 -26.87 3.72
CA VAL A 319 13.47 -27.79 2.77
C VAL A 319 14.40 -26.96 1.87
N GLU A 320 15.52 -27.56 1.44
CA GLU A 320 16.38 -26.96 0.42
C GLU A 320 15.64 -26.87 -0.92
N SER A 321 14.85 -25.82 -1.07
CA SER A 321 14.33 -25.44 -2.37
C SER A 321 15.30 -24.42 -2.96
N SER A 322 15.70 -24.64 -4.20
CA SER A 322 16.48 -23.67 -5.01
C SER A 322 15.80 -22.30 -5.14
N ALA A 323 14.51 -22.24 -4.79
CA ALA A 323 13.67 -21.04 -4.79
C ALA A 323 13.80 -20.16 -3.54
N VAL A 324 14.58 -20.52 -2.51
CA VAL A 324 14.77 -19.70 -1.33
C VAL A 324 15.53 -18.44 -1.72
N LEU A 325 14.79 -17.36 -1.99
CA LEU A 325 15.37 -16.07 -2.37
C LEU A 325 16.42 -16.31 -3.48
N GLU A 326 16.06 -16.99 -4.57
CA GLU A 326 16.89 -17.03 -5.77
C GLU A 326 17.11 -15.61 -6.27
N LEU A 327 18.12 -15.08 -5.70
CA LEU A 327 18.76 -13.84 -6.04
C LEU A 327 19.93 -14.20 -6.92
N SER A 328 19.58 -14.73 -8.08
CA SER A 328 20.57 -14.77 -9.15
C SER A 328 20.93 -13.35 -9.54
N PRO A 329 22.19 -13.08 -9.81
CA PRO A 329 22.80 -11.77 -9.96
C PRO A 329 22.12 -10.88 -10.99
#